data_a3cca1108d1bdc32f57d0a2b7b4b8115
#
_entry.id   a3cca1108d1bdc32f57d0a2b7b4b8115
#
_cell.length_a   1.000
_cell.length_b   1.000
_cell.length_c   1.000
_cell.angle_alpha   90.00
_cell.angle_beta   90.00
_cell.angle_gamma   90.00
#
_symmetry.space_group_name_H-M   'P 1'
#
loop_
_entity.id
_entity.type
_entity.pdbx_description
1 polymer ?
#
loop_
_entity_poly.entity_id
_entity_poly.type
_entity_poly.pdbx_seq_one_letter_code
_entity_poly.pdbx_strand_id
1 'polypeptide(L)'
;MAPTTAQIMTENTAGQTYRATYSPDDNKLRLYASLRLDEETYSLINKAGFRWAPKQELFVAPAWTPGREDVLLSLAGDIEDEDSTLFDRQEQRAGRFSDYSDRRAVESEQALAHVDSLASAVPLGQPILVGHHSERRARRHAQKIENGMKRAVMLFERAEYWEQRAQASLRHAKYKERPDVRYRRIKKIEAELRKSQKHIARSEKYMTMWRAQTLDLKMALLVSNYDHIHACFTLDKYPRPAEKSQYEGSMSLHSALSEEIITFEQARDIAIRCHERTINHQQRWVNHYQNRLAYERAMLNENGGVVTRTQEFEPGGQVLSRGEWLTILRVNRSKGEVSSVETPGYRFLGYSGTMKLTPDRITDYKAPTAEEASNAKKAAKRPPIVNYPGEGFREMTKAEWAKLPADYKGVRGAAETETHGAYRFRRCMTHGCTLVNVYITDMKTVEIPK
;
A
#
# COMPACT_ATOMS: atom_id res chain seq x y z
N MET A 1 36.29 19.91 17.15
CA MET A 1 35.11 20.63 17.68
C MET A 1 34.27 21.11 16.50
N ALA A 2 33.22 20.41 16.17
CA ALA A 2 32.26 20.81 15.14
C ALA A 2 31.28 21.82 15.78
N PRO A 3 30.85 22.89 15.06
CA PRO A 3 29.94 23.85 15.63
C PRO A 3 28.54 23.22 15.81
N THR A 4 28.04 23.32 16.99
CA THR A 4 26.67 23.03 17.36
C THR A 4 25.73 23.87 16.49
N THR A 5 24.94 23.22 15.65
CA THR A 5 23.93 23.88 14.80
C THR A 5 22.90 24.52 15.74
N ALA A 6 22.90 25.84 15.81
CA ALA A 6 21.88 26.57 16.56
C ALA A 6 20.51 26.28 15.96
N GLN A 7 19.63 25.69 16.74
CA GLN A 7 18.24 25.41 16.37
C GLN A 7 17.53 26.73 16.09
N ILE A 8 17.13 26.97 14.86
CA ILE A 8 16.29 28.11 14.50
C ILE A 8 14.88 27.75 14.91
N MET A 9 14.45 28.28 16.04
CA MET A 9 13.08 28.17 16.53
C MET A 9 12.39 29.50 16.29
N THR A 10 11.28 29.50 15.57
CA THR A 10 10.46 30.73 15.39
C THR A 10 9.61 30.96 16.63
N GLU A 11 9.79 32.11 17.25
CA GLU A 11 8.99 32.54 18.43
C GLU A 11 7.66 33.13 17.96
N ASN A 12 6.55 32.56 18.40
CA ASN A 12 5.24 33.20 18.32
C ASN A 12 4.93 33.98 19.62
N THR A 13 3.98 34.91 19.56
CA THR A 13 3.63 35.97 20.50
C THR A 13 3.49 35.61 22.00
N ALA A 14 3.75 34.34 22.39
CA ALA A 14 3.68 33.84 23.75
C ALA A 14 4.95 33.08 24.23
N GLY A 15 6.10 33.25 23.56
CA GLY A 15 7.32 32.49 23.89
C GLY A 15 7.24 30.99 23.55
N GLN A 16 6.27 30.58 22.74
CA GLN A 16 6.14 29.21 22.27
C GLN A 16 6.98 29.02 21.02
N THR A 17 7.81 27.97 21.03
CA THR A 17 8.67 27.64 19.91
C THR A 17 8.22 26.35 19.27
N TYR A 18 8.26 26.30 17.94
CA TYR A 18 7.91 25.15 17.14
C TYR A 18 9.12 24.67 16.33
N ARG A 19 9.30 23.37 16.26
CA ARG A 19 10.24 22.71 15.36
C ARG A 19 9.48 21.68 14.54
N ALA A 20 9.61 21.77 13.23
CA ALA A 20 9.02 20.80 12.32
C ALA A 20 10.09 19.94 11.68
N THR A 21 9.85 18.64 11.56
CA THR A 21 10.78 17.71 10.92
C THR A 21 10.07 16.77 9.96
N TYR A 22 10.84 16.27 8.98
CA TYR A 22 10.41 15.25 8.04
C TYR A 22 11.37 14.07 8.05
N SER A 23 10.82 12.84 8.09
CA SER A 23 11.61 11.62 7.97
C SER A 23 11.27 10.89 6.67
N PRO A 24 12.24 10.73 5.74
CA PRO A 24 12.03 10.00 4.49
C PRO A 24 11.80 8.50 4.70
N ASP A 25 12.30 7.91 5.79
CA ASP A 25 12.16 6.49 6.13
C ASP A 25 10.71 6.04 6.27
N ASP A 26 9.91 6.81 7.00
CA ASP A 26 8.51 6.50 7.25
C ASP A 26 7.55 7.45 6.54
N ASN A 27 8.08 8.43 5.81
CA ASN A 27 7.33 9.45 5.08
C ASN A 27 6.39 10.26 5.97
N LYS A 28 6.87 10.66 7.15
CA LYS A 28 6.05 11.36 8.14
C LYS A 28 6.61 12.73 8.47
N LEU A 29 5.68 13.63 8.68
CA LEU A 29 5.93 14.94 9.24
C LEU A 29 5.71 14.91 10.75
N ARG A 30 6.53 15.65 11.50
CA ARG A 30 6.49 15.78 12.94
C ARG A 30 6.55 17.23 13.34
N LEU A 31 5.84 17.55 14.43
CA LEU A 31 5.89 18.87 15.05
C LEU A 31 6.23 18.70 16.54
N TYR A 32 7.30 19.34 16.93
CA TYR A 32 7.71 19.52 18.32
C TYR A 32 7.25 20.91 18.77
N ALA A 33 6.64 20.97 19.93
CA ALA A 33 6.18 22.21 20.55
C ALA A 33 6.80 22.30 21.95
N SER A 34 7.36 23.44 22.30
CA SER A 34 8.00 23.65 23.61
C SER A 34 7.00 23.71 24.77
N LEU A 35 5.77 24.12 24.47
CA LEU A 35 4.67 24.24 25.44
C LEU A 35 3.41 23.58 24.89
N ARG A 36 2.39 23.45 25.78
CA ARG A 36 1.07 22.95 25.35
C ARG A 36 0.46 23.91 24.34
N LEU A 37 -0.08 23.36 23.25
CA LEU A 37 -0.72 24.14 22.20
C LEU A 37 -1.98 24.84 22.70
N ASP A 38 -2.23 26.03 22.22
CA ASP A 38 -3.51 26.72 22.33
C ASP A 38 -4.59 25.99 21.52
N GLU A 39 -5.85 26.32 21.77
CA GLU A 39 -7.00 25.63 21.18
C GLU A 39 -7.07 25.79 19.66
N GLU A 40 -6.70 26.98 19.14
CA GLU A 40 -6.75 27.26 17.70
C GLU A 40 -5.68 26.47 16.96
N THR A 41 -4.44 26.52 17.43
CA THR A 41 -3.31 25.75 16.86
C THR A 41 -3.56 24.24 16.99
N TYR A 42 -4.07 23.78 18.14
CA TYR A 42 -4.43 22.37 18.29
C TYR A 42 -5.52 21.93 17.29
N SER A 43 -6.55 22.75 17.11
CA SER A 43 -7.63 22.49 16.14
C SER A 43 -7.08 22.44 14.70
N LEU A 44 -6.20 23.38 14.32
CA LEU A 44 -5.55 23.43 13.01
C LEU A 44 -4.75 22.15 12.73
N ILE A 45 -3.87 21.76 13.66
CA ILE A 45 -3.03 20.57 13.55
C ILE A 45 -3.88 19.29 13.51
N ASN A 46 -4.92 19.20 14.34
CA ASN A 46 -5.79 18.04 14.37
C ASN A 46 -6.63 17.92 13.09
N LYS A 47 -7.13 19.03 12.54
CA LYS A 47 -7.80 19.07 11.21
C LYS A 47 -6.87 18.64 10.09
N ALA A 48 -5.60 19.00 10.15
CA ALA A 48 -4.58 18.52 9.21
C ALA A 48 -4.24 17.02 9.37
N GLY A 49 -4.74 16.38 10.44
CA GLY A 49 -4.60 14.96 10.69
C GLY A 49 -3.37 14.57 11.49
N PHE A 50 -2.71 15.52 12.13
CA PHE A 50 -1.68 15.20 13.13
C PHE A 50 -2.28 14.62 14.39
N ARG A 51 -1.55 13.74 15.05
CA ARG A 51 -1.94 13.09 16.30
C ARG A 51 -0.84 13.25 17.34
N TRP A 52 -1.23 13.57 18.56
CA TRP A 52 -0.30 13.62 19.68
C TRP A 52 0.25 12.23 20.01
N ALA A 53 1.56 12.12 20.12
CA ALA A 53 2.29 10.92 20.51
C ALA A 53 2.90 11.12 21.91
N PRO A 54 2.20 10.79 23.01
CA PRO A 54 2.57 11.18 24.36
C PRO A 54 3.91 10.60 24.83
N LYS A 55 4.38 9.50 24.23
CA LYS A 55 5.67 8.88 24.57
C LYS A 55 6.85 9.51 23.82
N GLN A 56 6.58 10.28 22.80
CA GLN A 56 7.59 10.98 21.98
C GLN A 56 7.48 12.50 22.17
N GLU A 57 6.45 12.96 22.88
CA GLU A 57 6.18 14.38 23.19
C GLU A 57 6.13 15.26 21.93
N LEU A 58 5.51 14.73 20.85
CA LEU A 58 5.38 15.41 19.56
C LEU A 58 4.08 15.06 18.85
N PHE A 59 3.71 15.86 17.86
CA PHE A 59 2.60 15.57 16.96
C PHE A 59 3.12 14.89 15.68
N VAL A 60 2.48 13.80 15.26
CA VAL A 60 2.88 13.02 14.08
C VAL A 60 1.76 12.96 13.06
N ALA A 61 2.08 13.27 11.81
CA ALA A 61 1.19 13.01 10.68
C ALA A 61 1.28 11.55 10.22
N PRO A 62 0.20 10.97 9.68
CA PRO A 62 0.23 9.59 9.14
C PRO A 62 1.11 9.46 7.88
N ALA A 63 1.21 10.52 7.06
CA ALA A 63 2.06 10.61 5.87
C ALA A 63 2.24 12.08 5.47
N TRP A 64 3.28 12.36 4.68
CA TRP A 64 3.46 13.65 4.06
C TRP A 64 2.34 13.95 3.05
N THR A 65 1.86 15.18 3.02
CA THR A 65 0.99 15.76 1.98
C THR A 65 1.30 17.24 1.87
N PRO A 66 1.09 17.88 0.68
CA PRO A 66 1.31 19.33 0.53
C PRO A 66 0.61 20.17 1.58
N GLY A 67 -0.66 19.89 1.89
CA GLY A 67 -1.40 20.67 2.88
C GLY A 67 -0.90 20.51 4.31
N ARG A 68 -0.33 19.35 4.67
CA ARG A 68 0.32 19.17 5.98
C ARG A 68 1.64 19.89 6.08
N GLU A 69 2.38 19.91 5.00
CA GLU A 69 3.61 20.69 4.87
C GLU A 69 3.31 22.17 5.04
N ASP A 70 2.27 22.72 4.38
CA ASP A 70 1.85 24.11 4.51
C ASP A 70 1.52 24.50 5.97
N VAL A 71 0.81 23.60 6.68
CA VAL A 71 0.51 23.84 8.11
C VAL A 71 1.78 23.87 8.95
N LEU A 72 2.74 23.00 8.71
CA LEU A 72 4.01 23.03 9.45
C LEU A 72 4.84 24.25 9.12
N LEU A 73 4.94 24.63 7.83
CA LEU A 73 5.64 25.83 7.41
C LEU A 73 5.02 27.10 8.01
N SER A 74 3.68 27.15 8.13
CA SER A 74 3.00 28.29 8.78
C SER A 74 3.28 28.41 10.26
N LEU A 75 3.61 27.31 10.96
CA LEU A 75 3.87 27.29 12.39
C LEU A 75 5.37 27.41 12.74
N ALA A 76 6.20 26.61 12.05
CA ALA A 76 7.63 26.49 12.36
C ALA A 76 8.54 27.30 11.42
N GLY A 77 7.99 27.78 10.28
CA GLY A 77 8.77 28.52 9.27
C GLY A 77 9.59 27.64 8.36
N ASP A 78 10.17 26.57 8.87
CA ASP A 78 10.98 25.60 8.11
C ASP A 78 10.71 24.15 8.56
N ILE A 79 11.12 23.19 7.74
CA ILE A 79 11.00 21.77 8.02
C ILE A 79 12.39 21.13 7.86
N GLU A 80 12.95 20.72 8.98
CA GLU A 80 14.26 20.09 9.05
C GLU A 80 14.18 18.59 8.78
N ASP A 81 15.32 17.96 8.52
CA ASP A 81 15.42 16.51 8.51
C ASP A 81 15.33 15.95 9.93
N GLU A 82 14.69 14.78 10.07
CA GLU A 82 14.56 14.10 11.36
C GLU A 82 15.89 13.47 11.78
N ASP A 83 16.37 13.79 12.97
CA ASP A 83 17.65 13.33 13.50
C ASP A 83 17.69 11.82 13.77
N SER A 84 16.55 11.21 14.10
CA SER A 84 16.46 9.77 14.44
C SER A 84 16.02 8.95 13.23
N THR A 85 16.68 7.82 13.01
CA THR A 85 16.30 6.85 11.98
C THR A 85 15.04 6.09 12.38
N LEU A 86 14.41 5.42 11.41
CA LEU A 86 13.29 4.51 11.73
C LEU A 86 13.74 3.39 12.66
N PHE A 87 14.97 2.89 12.49
CA PHE A 87 15.53 1.82 13.31
C PHE A 87 15.68 2.28 14.75
N ASP A 88 16.29 3.44 15.01
CA ASP A 88 16.46 4.00 16.36
C ASP A 88 15.13 4.15 17.08
N ARG A 89 14.12 4.69 16.40
CA ARG A 89 12.77 4.84 16.96
C ARG A 89 12.09 3.50 17.29
N GLN A 90 12.31 2.47 16.47
CA GLN A 90 11.77 1.14 16.75
C GLN A 90 12.55 0.43 17.86
N GLU A 91 13.85 0.66 17.97
CA GLU A 91 14.69 0.17 19.07
C GLU A 91 14.28 0.77 20.39
N GLN A 92 14.14 2.11 20.48
CA GLN A 92 13.62 2.80 21.67
C GLN A 92 12.22 2.30 22.07
N ARG A 93 11.37 2.02 21.06
CA ARG A 93 10.04 1.44 21.31
C ARG A 93 10.14 0.02 21.85
N ALA A 94 11.03 -0.80 21.29
CA ALA A 94 11.27 -2.15 21.76
C ALA A 94 11.81 -2.14 23.21
N GLY A 95 12.76 -1.26 23.53
CA GLY A 95 13.25 -1.06 24.89
C GLY A 95 12.13 -0.76 25.89
N ARG A 96 11.25 0.21 25.57
CA ARG A 96 10.08 0.48 26.44
C ARG A 96 9.14 -0.72 26.60
N PHE A 97 8.98 -1.54 25.58
CA PHE A 97 8.15 -2.75 25.69
C PHE A 97 8.84 -3.82 26.52
N SER A 98 10.18 -3.96 26.42
CA SER A 98 10.95 -4.82 27.30
C SER A 98 10.81 -4.40 28.75
N ASP A 99 10.96 -3.10 29.07
CA ASP A 99 10.74 -2.56 30.43
C ASP A 99 9.34 -2.89 30.98
N TYR A 100 8.32 -2.86 30.11
CA TYR A 100 6.96 -3.25 30.53
C TYR A 100 6.84 -4.75 30.77
N SER A 101 7.51 -5.56 29.96
CA SER A 101 7.60 -7.02 30.15
C SER A 101 8.22 -7.34 31.49
N ASP A 102 9.40 -6.78 31.77
CA ASP A 102 10.16 -7.01 32.99
C ASP A 102 9.37 -6.65 34.24
N ARG A 103 8.71 -5.48 34.24
CA ARG A 103 7.86 -5.06 35.37
C ARG A 103 6.71 -6.02 35.61
N ARG A 104 6.03 -6.50 34.54
CA ARG A 104 4.93 -7.46 34.67
C ARG A 104 5.40 -8.85 35.12
N ALA A 105 6.59 -9.26 34.70
CA ALA A 105 7.23 -10.49 35.17
C ALA A 105 7.50 -10.43 36.68
N VAL A 106 8.12 -9.36 37.16
CA VAL A 106 8.37 -9.14 38.58
C VAL A 106 7.06 -9.07 39.39
N GLU A 107 6.05 -8.35 38.91
CA GLU A 107 4.73 -8.31 39.57
C GLU A 107 4.05 -9.68 39.61
N SER A 108 4.24 -10.53 38.55
CA SER A 108 3.75 -11.91 38.53
C SER A 108 4.42 -12.78 39.58
N GLU A 109 5.75 -12.72 39.68
CA GLU A 109 6.52 -13.44 40.68
C GLU A 109 6.11 -13.05 42.10
N GLN A 110 5.94 -11.74 42.35
CA GLN A 110 5.47 -11.24 43.66
C GLN A 110 4.06 -11.75 43.97
N ALA A 111 3.18 -11.78 42.96
CA ALA A 111 1.83 -12.30 43.15
C ALA A 111 1.83 -13.80 43.45
N LEU A 112 2.70 -14.58 42.81
CA LEU A 112 2.89 -16.01 43.08
C LEU A 112 3.47 -16.23 44.50
N ALA A 113 4.49 -15.51 44.89
CA ALA A 113 5.07 -15.59 46.21
C ALA A 113 4.04 -15.26 47.33
N HIS A 114 3.16 -14.28 47.09
CA HIS A 114 2.07 -14.00 47.98
C HIS A 114 1.05 -15.15 48.05
N VAL A 115 0.71 -15.77 46.93
CA VAL A 115 -0.18 -16.96 46.90
C VAL A 115 0.45 -18.12 47.68
N ASP A 116 1.74 -18.36 47.46
CA ASP A 116 2.48 -19.42 48.16
C ASP A 116 2.50 -19.19 49.67
N SER A 117 2.69 -17.94 50.10
CA SER A 117 2.64 -17.60 51.56
C SER A 117 1.25 -17.82 52.15
N LEU A 118 0.19 -17.59 51.38
CA LEU A 118 -1.18 -17.86 51.82
C LEU A 118 -1.46 -19.36 51.82
N ALA A 119 -1.04 -20.07 50.80
CA ALA A 119 -1.26 -21.52 50.66
C ALA A 119 -0.50 -22.32 51.71
N SER A 120 0.74 -21.93 52.05
CA SER A 120 1.54 -22.60 53.09
C SER A 120 0.96 -22.49 54.48
N ALA A 121 0.08 -21.52 54.76
CA ALA A 121 -0.62 -21.37 56.00
C ALA A 121 -1.75 -22.40 56.24
N VAL A 122 -2.07 -23.20 55.19
CA VAL A 122 -3.13 -24.23 55.24
C VAL A 122 -2.48 -25.58 54.91
N PRO A 123 -2.61 -26.63 55.81
CA PRO A 123 -2.10 -27.93 55.49
C PRO A 123 -2.70 -28.50 54.21
N LEU A 124 -1.86 -29.13 53.39
CA LEU A 124 -2.30 -29.81 52.18
C LEU A 124 -3.39 -30.86 52.46
N GLY A 125 -4.48 -30.79 51.75
CA GLY A 125 -5.59 -31.75 51.86
C GLY A 125 -6.60 -31.44 52.96
N GLN A 126 -6.49 -30.30 53.68
CA GLN A 126 -7.45 -29.95 54.71
C GLN A 126 -8.79 -29.53 54.06
N PRO A 127 -9.88 -30.34 54.30
CA PRO A 127 -11.19 -30.01 53.75
C PRO A 127 -11.85 -28.84 54.44
N ILE A 128 -12.67 -28.12 53.70
CA ILE A 128 -13.54 -27.06 54.28
C ILE A 128 -14.73 -27.79 54.94
N LEU A 129 -14.83 -27.64 56.28
CA LEU A 129 -15.91 -28.28 57.03
C LEU A 129 -17.20 -27.46 56.87
N VAL A 130 -18.15 -28.00 56.14
CA VAL A 130 -19.46 -27.37 55.87
C VAL A 130 -20.29 -27.31 57.15
N GLY A 131 -20.89 -26.16 57.42
CA GLY A 131 -21.66 -25.91 58.69
C GLY A 131 -20.81 -25.58 59.89
N HIS A 132 -19.49 -25.68 59.87
CA HIS A 132 -18.59 -25.33 60.95
C HIS A 132 -18.33 -23.81 61.00
N HIS A 133 -18.13 -23.22 62.20
CA HIS A 133 -17.91 -21.79 62.38
C HIS A 133 -16.71 -21.25 61.57
N SER A 134 -15.74 -22.09 61.25
CA SER A 134 -14.56 -21.71 60.43
C SER A 134 -14.85 -21.74 58.90
N GLU A 135 -15.96 -22.28 58.42
CA GLU A 135 -16.25 -22.42 56.96
C GLU A 135 -16.13 -21.08 56.24
N ARG A 136 -16.74 -20.04 56.78
CA ARG A 136 -16.74 -18.71 56.11
C ARG A 136 -15.33 -18.13 55.98
N ARG A 137 -14.44 -18.42 56.93
CA ARG A 137 -13.04 -18.02 56.89
C ARG A 137 -12.25 -18.84 55.88
N ALA A 138 -12.43 -20.14 55.86
CA ALA A 138 -11.77 -21.07 54.96
C ALA A 138 -12.14 -20.79 53.48
N ARG A 139 -13.42 -20.54 53.18
CA ARG A 139 -13.88 -20.16 51.85
C ARG A 139 -13.27 -18.82 51.37
N ARG A 140 -13.24 -17.82 52.26
CA ARG A 140 -12.59 -16.54 51.97
C ARG A 140 -11.08 -16.70 51.70
N HIS A 141 -10.43 -17.59 52.43
CA HIS A 141 -9.01 -17.87 52.25
C HIS A 141 -8.74 -18.58 50.89
N ALA A 142 -9.51 -19.59 50.56
CA ALA A 142 -9.45 -20.26 49.25
C ALA A 142 -9.70 -19.29 48.10
N GLN A 143 -10.69 -18.38 48.25
CA GLN A 143 -10.98 -17.36 47.24
C GLN A 143 -9.83 -16.35 47.08
N LYS A 144 -9.10 -16.01 48.13
CA LYS A 144 -7.91 -15.16 48.04
C LYS A 144 -6.77 -15.83 47.28
N ILE A 145 -6.53 -17.12 47.52
CA ILE A 145 -5.55 -17.91 46.81
C ILE A 145 -5.92 -17.99 45.32
N GLU A 146 -7.18 -18.31 45.00
CA GLU A 146 -7.66 -18.40 43.61
C GLU A 146 -7.53 -17.05 42.87
N ASN A 147 -7.95 -15.96 43.50
CA ASN A 147 -7.84 -14.62 42.91
C ASN A 147 -6.37 -14.18 42.74
N GLY A 148 -5.51 -14.53 43.70
CA GLY A 148 -4.07 -14.28 43.61
C GLY A 148 -3.43 -15.05 42.45
N MET A 149 -3.78 -16.31 42.30
CA MET A 149 -3.30 -17.14 41.16
C MET A 149 -3.76 -16.57 39.80
N LYS A 150 -5.06 -16.25 39.70
CA LYS A 150 -5.60 -15.60 38.47
C LYS A 150 -4.85 -14.31 38.13
N ARG A 151 -4.53 -13.49 39.14
CA ARG A 151 -3.75 -12.26 38.97
C ARG A 151 -2.32 -12.56 38.49
N ALA A 152 -1.65 -13.53 39.07
CA ALA A 152 -0.29 -13.91 38.68
C ALA A 152 -0.24 -14.38 37.22
N VAL A 153 -1.15 -15.27 36.84
CA VAL A 153 -1.27 -15.74 35.44
C VAL A 153 -1.53 -14.58 34.49
N MET A 154 -2.47 -13.70 34.79
CA MET A 154 -2.75 -12.52 33.96
C MET A 154 -1.54 -11.58 33.81
N LEU A 155 -0.73 -11.43 34.85
CA LEU A 155 0.49 -10.61 34.80
C LEU A 155 1.58 -11.28 33.97
N PHE A 156 1.71 -12.61 34.08
CA PHE A 156 2.60 -13.40 33.26
C PHE A 156 2.25 -13.30 31.76
N GLU A 157 0.99 -13.52 31.40
CA GLU A 157 0.51 -13.36 30.01
C GLU A 157 0.76 -11.95 29.44
N ARG A 158 0.63 -10.92 30.31
CA ARG A 158 0.96 -9.54 29.93
C ARG A 158 2.45 -9.33 29.71
N ALA A 159 3.32 -9.97 30.50
CA ALA A 159 4.75 -9.93 30.28
C ALA A 159 5.13 -10.54 28.92
N GLU A 160 4.63 -11.74 28.62
CA GLU A 160 4.82 -12.38 27.31
C GLU A 160 4.31 -11.52 26.13
N TYR A 161 3.14 -10.91 26.30
CA TYR A 161 2.59 -10.00 25.28
C TYR A 161 3.53 -8.83 24.98
N TRP A 162 4.10 -8.18 25.99
CA TRP A 162 5.02 -7.06 25.79
C TRP A 162 6.34 -7.49 25.19
N GLU A 163 6.87 -8.65 25.57
CA GLU A 163 8.06 -9.23 24.98
C GLU A 163 7.86 -9.51 23.46
N GLN A 164 6.76 -10.12 23.11
CA GLN A 164 6.39 -10.35 21.70
C GLN A 164 6.28 -9.02 20.92
N ARG A 165 5.77 -7.97 21.56
CA ARG A 165 5.66 -6.63 20.96
C ARG A 165 7.04 -5.97 20.76
N ALA A 166 7.97 -6.15 21.70
CA ALA A 166 9.36 -5.68 21.57
C ALA A 166 10.03 -6.32 20.35
N GLN A 167 9.99 -7.65 20.29
CA GLN A 167 10.56 -8.40 19.17
C GLN A 167 9.90 -8.06 17.82
N ALA A 168 8.58 -7.87 17.79
CA ALA A 168 7.85 -7.49 16.58
C ALA A 168 8.28 -6.10 16.09
N SER A 169 8.57 -5.15 17.01
CA SER A 169 9.06 -3.82 16.65
C SER A 169 10.40 -3.88 15.91
N LEU A 170 11.36 -4.63 16.43
CA LEU A 170 12.68 -4.83 15.81
C LEU A 170 12.59 -5.57 14.48
N ARG A 171 11.78 -6.64 14.43
CA ARG A 171 11.54 -7.39 13.17
C ARG A 171 10.96 -6.50 12.09
N HIS A 172 10.07 -5.58 12.46
CA HIS A 172 9.47 -4.64 11.50
C HIS A 172 10.49 -3.63 10.96
N ALA A 173 11.40 -3.11 11.79
CA ALA A 173 12.48 -2.25 11.33
C ALA A 173 13.38 -2.99 10.31
N LYS A 174 13.93 -4.14 10.71
CA LYS A 174 14.75 -4.98 9.84
C LYS A 174 14.04 -5.37 8.53
N TYR A 175 12.73 -5.66 8.59
CA TYR A 175 11.96 -5.96 7.38
C TYR A 175 11.90 -4.77 6.41
N LYS A 176 11.74 -3.55 6.92
CA LYS A 176 11.67 -2.34 6.07
C LYS A 176 13.00 -2.00 5.40
N GLU A 177 14.12 -2.37 6.01
CA GLU A 177 15.46 -2.15 5.47
C GLU A 177 15.87 -3.16 4.41
N ARG A 178 15.18 -4.28 4.31
CA ARG A 178 15.50 -5.32 3.33
C ARG A 178 15.52 -4.77 1.91
N PRO A 179 16.54 -5.10 1.10
CA PRO A 179 16.70 -4.62 -0.27
C PRO A 179 15.49 -4.91 -1.16
N ASP A 180 14.88 -6.10 -1.04
CA ASP A 180 13.69 -6.49 -1.79
C ASP A 180 12.45 -5.66 -1.43
N VAL A 181 12.30 -5.30 -0.16
CA VAL A 181 11.20 -4.45 0.33
C VAL A 181 11.38 -3.02 -0.14
N ARG A 182 12.63 -2.51 -0.05
CA ARG A 182 12.99 -1.17 -0.50
C ARG A 182 12.83 -1.03 -2.01
N TYR A 183 13.24 -2.02 -2.79
CA TYR A 183 13.03 -2.04 -4.24
C TYR A 183 11.55 -1.97 -4.63
N ARG A 184 10.68 -2.75 -3.95
CA ARG A 184 9.22 -2.66 -4.19
C ARG A 184 8.64 -1.30 -3.83
N ARG A 185 9.16 -0.67 -2.78
CA ARG A 185 8.79 0.69 -2.40
C ARG A 185 9.19 1.69 -3.48
N ILE A 186 10.41 1.59 -4.02
CA ILE A 186 10.88 2.39 -5.16
C ILE A 186 9.93 2.24 -6.35
N LYS A 187 9.57 1.01 -6.73
CA LYS A 187 8.63 0.76 -7.84
C LYS A 187 7.26 1.39 -7.61
N LYS A 188 6.78 1.37 -6.39
CA LYS A 188 5.51 2.03 -6.03
C LYS A 188 5.62 3.56 -6.16
N ILE A 189 6.68 4.15 -5.64
CA ILE A 189 6.91 5.61 -5.74
C ILE A 189 7.07 6.03 -7.21
N GLU A 190 7.79 5.27 -8.03
CA GLU A 190 7.90 5.51 -9.48
C GLU A 190 6.54 5.47 -10.19
N ALA A 191 5.63 4.59 -9.77
CA ALA A 191 4.28 4.53 -10.33
C ALA A 191 3.45 5.76 -9.95
N GLU A 192 3.52 6.22 -8.69
CA GLU A 192 2.84 7.43 -8.23
C GLU A 192 3.43 8.69 -8.89
N LEU A 193 4.75 8.76 -9.05
CA LEU A 193 5.42 9.84 -9.79
C LEU A 193 4.89 9.93 -11.23
N ARG A 194 4.87 8.81 -11.96
CA ARG A 194 4.31 8.78 -13.33
C ARG A 194 2.84 9.19 -13.38
N LYS A 195 2.07 8.85 -12.36
CA LYS A 195 0.66 9.26 -12.26
C LYS A 195 0.54 10.77 -12.12
N SER A 196 1.31 11.38 -11.20
CA SER A 196 1.32 12.84 -11.02
C SER A 196 1.80 13.57 -12.28
N GLN A 197 2.83 13.08 -12.94
CA GLN A 197 3.30 13.63 -14.24
C GLN A 197 2.22 13.55 -15.33
N LYS A 198 1.46 12.46 -15.39
CA LYS A 198 0.32 12.34 -16.32
C LYS A 198 -0.80 13.34 -16.00
N HIS A 199 -1.05 13.60 -14.71
CA HIS A 199 -2.03 14.63 -14.32
C HIS A 199 -1.58 16.02 -14.74
N ILE A 200 -0.30 16.36 -14.58
CA ILE A 200 0.27 17.63 -15.05
C ILE A 200 0.11 17.75 -16.56
N ALA A 201 0.60 16.77 -17.33
CA ALA A 201 0.53 16.78 -18.79
C ALA A 201 -0.91 16.88 -19.32
N ARG A 202 -1.87 16.21 -18.63
CA ARG A 202 -3.29 16.34 -18.95
C ARG A 202 -3.80 17.76 -18.69
N SER A 203 -3.49 18.34 -17.53
CA SER A 203 -3.90 19.69 -17.18
C SER A 203 -3.29 20.75 -18.10
N GLU A 204 -2.03 20.60 -18.47
CA GLU A 204 -1.36 21.47 -19.46
C GLU A 204 -2.03 21.42 -20.84
N LYS A 205 -2.40 20.21 -21.29
CA LYS A 205 -3.14 20.03 -22.54
C LYS A 205 -4.49 20.75 -22.51
N TYR A 206 -5.28 20.59 -21.46
CA TYR A 206 -6.57 21.29 -21.34
C TYR A 206 -6.38 22.81 -21.19
N MET A 207 -5.39 23.23 -20.42
CA MET A 207 -5.07 24.66 -20.27
C MET A 207 -4.69 25.30 -21.63
N THR A 208 -3.97 24.58 -22.49
CA THR A 208 -3.67 25.05 -23.87
C THR A 208 -4.94 25.19 -24.68
N MET A 209 -5.90 24.26 -24.56
CA MET A 209 -7.21 24.36 -25.25
C MET A 209 -8.02 25.57 -24.74
N TRP A 210 -8.11 25.75 -23.42
CA TRP A 210 -8.84 26.86 -22.81
C TRP A 210 -8.22 28.24 -23.10
N ARG A 211 -6.91 28.32 -23.33
CA ARG A 211 -6.18 29.54 -23.70
C ARG A 211 -6.19 29.86 -25.19
N ALA A 212 -6.68 28.94 -26.03
CA ALA A 212 -6.68 29.13 -27.48
C ALA A 212 -7.54 30.35 -27.89
N GLN A 213 -7.01 31.17 -28.75
CA GLN A 213 -7.73 32.36 -29.27
C GLN A 213 -8.94 31.99 -30.15
N THR A 214 -8.92 30.82 -30.73
CA THR A 214 -10.00 30.28 -31.59
C THR A 214 -11.10 29.56 -30.81
N LEU A 215 -11.04 29.58 -29.47
CA LEU A 215 -12.02 28.92 -28.62
C LEU A 215 -13.35 29.71 -28.65
N ASP A 216 -14.39 29.09 -29.20
CA ASP A 216 -15.76 29.57 -29.19
C ASP A 216 -16.62 28.80 -28.15
N LEU A 217 -17.85 29.24 -27.95
CA LEU A 217 -18.78 28.61 -27.01
C LEU A 217 -19.02 27.13 -27.32
N LYS A 218 -19.13 26.76 -28.59
CA LYS A 218 -19.36 25.39 -29.02
C LYS A 218 -18.17 24.47 -28.68
N MET A 219 -16.96 24.95 -28.93
CA MET A 219 -15.74 24.25 -28.56
C MET A 219 -15.54 24.21 -27.05
N ALA A 220 -15.90 25.27 -26.32
CA ALA A 220 -15.83 25.29 -24.86
C ALA A 220 -16.77 24.27 -24.22
N LEU A 221 -17.98 24.12 -24.73
CA LEU A 221 -18.92 23.06 -24.33
C LEU A 221 -18.33 21.67 -24.59
N LEU A 222 -17.71 21.45 -25.75
CA LEU A 222 -17.06 20.18 -26.06
C LEU A 222 -15.90 19.91 -25.12
N VAL A 223 -15.00 20.87 -24.92
CA VAL A 223 -13.84 20.73 -24.02
C VAL A 223 -14.27 20.46 -22.59
N SER A 224 -15.23 21.24 -22.07
CA SER A 224 -15.73 21.08 -20.69
C SER A 224 -16.37 19.72 -20.42
N ASN A 225 -17.01 19.11 -21.43
CA ASN A 225 -17.59 17.78 -21.31
C ASN A 225 -16.54 16.67 -21.09
N TYR A 226 -15.34 16.82 -21.68
CA TYR A 226 -14.24 15.84 -21.52
C TYR A 226 -13.26 16.20 -20.40
N ASP A 227 -13.22 17.46 -20.01
CA ASP A 227 -12.31 17.94 -18.96
C ASP A 227 -12.77 17.53 -17.55
N HIS A 228 -14.06 17.37 -17.34
CA HIS A 228 -14.69 16.96 -16.09
C HIS A 228 -14.29 17.85 -14.89
N ILE A 229 -14.18 19.17 -15.09
CA ILE A 229 -13.96 20.10 -13.98
C ILE A 229 -15.23 20.14 -13.13
N HIS A 230 -15.13 19.68 -11.89
CA HIS A 230 -16.09 19.96 -10.84
C HIS A 230 -15.56 21.15 -10.04
N ALA A 231 -15.95 22.34 -10.42
CA ALA A 231 -15.61 23.51 -9.64
C ALA A 231 -16.63 23.63 -8.50
N CYS A 232 -16.12 23.51 -7.27
CA CYS A 232 -16.74 24.24 -6.18
C CYS A 232 -16.50 25.72 -6.47
N PHE A 233 -17.34 26.33 -7.28
CA PHE A 233 -17.31 27.80 -7.27
C PHE A 233 -17.87 28.22 -5.93
N THR A 234 -17.17 29.08 -5.23
CA THR A 234 -17.82 29.97 -4.29
C THR A 234 -18.78 30.81 -5.13
N LEU A 235 -20.02 30.42 -5.13
CA LEU A 235 -21.09 31.00 -5.94
C LEU A 235 -21.38 32.47 -5.59
N ASP A 236 -20.68 33.04 -4.61
CA ASP A 236 -20.69 34.45 -4.28
C ASP A 236 -20.20 35.35 -5.43
N LYS A 237 -19.44 34.82 -6.37
CA LYS A 237 -19.02 35.52 -7.60
C LYS A 237 -19.91 35.26 -8.82
N TYR A 238 -20.75 34.25 -8.77
CA TYR A 238 -21.58 33.84 -9.90
C TYR A 238 -23.01 33.65 -9.39
N PRO A 239 -24.05 34.27 -10.01
CA PRO A 239 -25.42 34.18 -9.55
C PRO A 239 -25.90 32.73 -9.50
N ARG A 240 -26.50 32.34 -8.38
CA ARG A 240 -27.16 31.05 -8.26
C ARG A 240 -28.53 31.12 -8.90
N PRO A 241 -29.03 30.04 -9.51
CA PRO A 241 -30.45 29.88 -9.75
C PRO A 241 -31.22 30.03 -8.44
N ALA A 242 -32.39 30.67 -8.47
CA ALA A 242 -33.21 30.92 -7.28
C ALA A 242 -33.68 29.59 -6.62
N GLU A 243 -33.74 28.49 -7.36
CA GLU A 243 -34.12 27.18 -6.87
C GLU A 243 -32.90 26.32 -6.52
N LYS A 244 -32.89 25.74 -5.32
CA LYS A 244 -31.89 24.80 -4.89
C LYS A 244 -31.94 23.53 -5.72
N SER A 245 -30.87 23.20 -6.44
CA SER A 245 -30.74 21.91 -7.10
C SER A 245 -30.49 20.82 -6.06
N GLN A 246 -30.90 19.58 -6.34
CA GLN A 246 -30.60 18.42 -5.50
C GLN A 246 -29.06 18.15 -5.37
N TYR A 247 -28.23 18.84 -6.12
CA TYR A 247 -26.78 18.80 -6.15
C TYR A 247 -26.17 20.05 -5.52
N GLU A 248 -26.64 20.44 -4.33
CA GLU A 248 -26.04 21.56 -3.60
C GLU A 248 -24.55 21.33 -3.33
N GLY A 249 -23.69 22.20 -3.85
CA GLY A 249 -22.27 22.28 -3.49
C GLY A 249 -21.26 22.07 -4.60
N SER A 250 -21.52 21.30 -5.65
CA SER A 250 -20.61 21.18 -6.80
C SER A 250 -21.39 20.99 -8.09
N MET A 251 -21.22 21.90 -9.02
CA MET A 251 -21.75 21.77 -10.38
C MET A 251 -20.58 21.49 -11.33
N SER A 252 -20.77 20.66 -12.36
CA SER A 252 -19.77 20.50 -13.40
C SER A 252 -19.64 21.78 -14.20
N LEU A 253 -18.44 22.14 -14.65
CA LEU A 253 -18.23 23.30 -15.49
C LEU A 253 -19.05 23.21 -16.77
N HIS A 254 -19.20 22.00 -17.32
CA HIS A 254 -20.04 21.74 -18.49
C HIS A 254 -21.52 22.06 -18.23
N SER A 255 -22.08 21.60 -17.13
CA SER A 255 -23.48 21.88 -16.78
C SER A 255 -23.70 23.38 -16.58
N ALA A 256 -22.82 24.04 -15.84
CA ALA A 256 -22.92 25.48 -15.59
C ALA A 256 -22.85 26.31 -16.89
N LEU A 257 -22.06 25.88 -17.86
CA LEU A 257 -21.95 26.54 -19.16
C LEU A 257 -23.13 26.18 -20.08
N SER A 258 -23.62 24.93 -20.07
CA SER A 258 -24.73 24.48 -20.90
C SER A 258 -26.07 25.01 -20.43
N GLU A 259 -26.22 25.27 -19.13
CA GLU A 259 -27.42 25.86 -18.51
C GLU A 259 -27.34 27.40 -18.46
N GLU A 260 -26.36 28.01 -19.11
CA GLU A 260 -26.10 29.45 -19.17
C GLU A 260 -26.02 30.16 -17.79
N ILE A 261 -25.66 29.39 -16.75
CA ILE A 261 -25.45 29.91 -15.38
C ILE A 261 -24.20 30.78 -15.32
N ILE A 262 -23.17 30.45 -16.15
CA ILE A 262 -21.94 31.19 -16.29
C ILE A 262 -21.69 31.54 -17.76
N THR A 263 -20.99 32.66 -17.98
CA THR A 263 -20.60 33.04 -19.34
C THR A 263 -19.39 32.21 -19.80
N PHE A 264 -19.13 32.25 -21.10
CA PHE A 264 -17.96 31.61 -21.70
C PHE A 264 -16.65 32.08 -21.08
N GLU A 265 -16.49 33.41 -20.87
CA GLU A 265 -15.31 34.00 -20.27
C GLU A 265 -15.11 33.52 -18.82
N GLN A 266 -16.20 33.48 -18.06
CA GLN A 266 -16.18 32.96 -16.68
C GLN A 266 -15.79 31.48 -16.65
N ALA A 267 -16.31 30.66 -17.55
CA ALA A 267 -15.95 29.24 -17.67
C ALA A 267 -14.47 29.06 -18.00
N ARG A 268 -13.95 29.88 -18.94
CA ARG A 268 -12.54 29.91 -19.32
C ARG A 268 -11.63 30.23 -18.13
N ASP A 269 -11.94 31.29 -17.40
CA ASP A 269 -11.18 31.73 -16.24
C ASP A 269 -11.18 30.70 -15.11
N ILE A 270 -12.33 30.06 -14.87
CA ILE A 270 -12.48 28.98 -13.88
C ILE A 270 -11.60 27.80 -14.27
N ALA A 271 -11.68 27.38 -15.54
CA ALA A 271 -10.91 26.25 -16.04
C ALA A 271 -9.39 26.49 -15.92
N ILE A 272 -8.93 27.65 -16.38
CA ILE A 272 -7.50 28.03 -16.30
C ILE A 272 -7.01 28.00 -14.84
N ARG A 273 -7.72 28.65 -13.92
CA ARG A 273 -7.35 28.66 -12.49
C ARG A 273 -7.39 27.28 -11.86
N CYS A 274 -8.34 26.43 -12.28
CA CYS A 274 -8.42 25.06 -11.79
C CYS A 274 -7.20 24.22 -12.24
N HIS A 275 -6.80 24.36 -13.50
CA HIS A 275 -5.64 23.66 -14.03
C HIS A 275 -4.33 24.17 -13.44
N GLU A 276 -4.16 25.48 -13.29
CA GLU A 276 -2.98 26.07 -12.64
C GLU A 276 -2.83 25.57 -11.21
N ARG A 277 -3.90 25.58 -10.43
CA ARG A 277 -3.90 25.01 -9.06
C ARG A 277 -3.56 23.53 -9.07
N THR A 278 -4.10 22.77 -10.02
CA THR A 278 -3.84 21.33 -10.15
C THR A 278 -2.38 21.07 -10.51
N ILE A 279 -1.81 21.82 -11.47
CA ILE A 279 -0.41 21.71 -11.87
C ILE A 279 0.49 22.01 -10.68
N ASN A 280 0.29 23.14 -9.98
CA ASN A 280 1.07 23.52 -8.82
C ASN A 280 1.00 22.47 -7.70
N HIS A 281 -0.19 21.94 -7.42
CA HIS A 281 -0.37 20.90 -6.43
C HIS A 281 0.34 19.59 -6.83
N GLN A 282 0.20 19.14 -8.08
CA GLN A 282 0.84 17.93 -8.57
C GLN A 282 2.36 18.09 -8.68
N GLN A 283 2.86 19.29 -8.97
CA GLN A 283 4.30 19.56 -9.01
C GLN A 283 4.96 19.36 -7.64
N ARG A 284 4.27 19.73 -6.54
CA ARG A 284 4.76 19.46 -5.18
C ARG A 284 4.87 17.95 -4.92
N TRP A 285 3.89 17.14 -5.39
CA TRP A 285 3.96 15.69 -5.33
C TRP A 285 5.11 15.12 -6.16
N VAL A 286 5.34 15.66 -7.37
CA VAL A 286 6.47 15.25 -8.22
C VAL A 286 7.79 15.48 -7.51
N ASN A 287 8.01 16.67 -6.95
CA ASN A 287 9.21 17.02 -6.22
C ASN A 287 9.42 16.09 -5.00
N HIS A 288 8.36 15.86 -4.24
CA HIS A 288 8.39 14.97 -3.09
C HIS A 288 8.75 13.52 -3.48
N TYR A 289 8.13 12.98 -4.54
CA TYR A 289 8.45 11.65 -5.02
C TYR A 289 9.87 11.53 -5.57
N GLN A 290 10.38 12.56 -6.25
CA GLN A 290 11.77 12.59 -6.73
C GLN A 290 12.76 12.56 -5.58
N ASN A 291 12.57 13.39 -4.55
CA ASN A 291 13.41 13.42 -3.36
C ASN A 291 13.39 12.06 -2.63
N ARG A 292 12.20 11.48 -2.45
CA ARG A 292 12.08 10.15 -1.85
C ARG A 292 12.73 9.05 -2.69
N LEU A 293 12.63 9.10 -4.02
CA LEU A 293 13.30 8.14 -4.89
C LEU A 293 14.81 8.25 -4.80
N ALA A 294 15.35 9.48 -4.72
CA ALA A 294 16.79 9.70 -4.52
C ALA A 294 17.24 9.05 -3.20
N TYR A 295 16.54 9.32 -2.11
CA TYR A 295 16.82 8.72 -0.80
C TYR A 295 16.74 7.18 -0.83
N GLU A 296 15.63 6.61 -1.30
CA GLU A 296 15.42 5.16 -1.30
C GLU A 296 16.44 4.43 -2.19
N ARG A 297 16.88 5.05 -3.29
CA ARG A 297 17.92 4.51 -4.17
C ARG A 297 19.29 4.57 -3.53
N ALA A 298 19.64 5.67 -2.85
CA ALA A 298 20.90 5.78 -2.09
C ALA A 298 20.97 4.68 -1.03
N MET A 299 19.95 4.56 -0.21
CA MET A 299 19.87 3.53 0.83
C MET A 299 19.84 2.09 0.29
N LEU A 300 19.29 1.87 -0.91
CA LEU A 300 19.34 0.56 -1.57
C LEU A 300 20.75 0.22 -2.02
N ASN A 301 21.50 1.18 -2.56
CA ASN A 301 22.87 1.00 -3.02
C ASN A 301 23.83 0.74 -1.84
N GLU A 302 23.66 1.45 -0.73
CA GLU A 302 24.43 1.21 0.52
C GLU A 302 24.24 -0.21 1.05
N ASN A 303 23.05 -0.79 0.92
CA ASN A 303 22.74 -2.15 1.31
C ASN A 303 23.06 -3.21 0.22
N GLY A 304 23.97 -2.91 -0.71
CA GLY A 304 24.42 -3.85 -1.73
C GLY A 304 23.51 -4.06 -2.92
N GLY A 305 22.44 -3.26 -3.04
CA GLY A 305 21.52 -3.31 -4.17
C GLY A 305 20.63 -4.56 -4.24
N VAL A 306 19.91 -4.73 -5.34
CA VAL A 306 19.15 -5.95 -5.62
C VAL A 306 19.99 -6.82 -6.57
N VAL A 307 20.50 -7.92 -6.08
CA VAL A 307 21.38 -8.87 -6.80
C VAL A 307 20.75 -9.44 -8.08
N THR A 308 19.44 -9.29 -8.25
CA THR A 308 18.64 -10.03 -9.23
C THR A 308 18.64 -9.48 -10.66
N ARG A 309 19.28 -8.33 -10.95
CA ARG A 309 19.29 -7.77 -12.31
C ARG A 309 20.33 -8.38 -13.26
N THR A 310 21.34 -9.05 -12.73
CA THR A 310 22.45 -9.63 -13.51
C THR A 310 22.34 -11.14 -13.70
N GLN A 311 21.41 -11.82 -13.03
CA GLN A 311 21.27 -13.26 -13.17
C GLN A 311 20.34 -13.62 -14.32
N GLU A 312 20.86 -14.38 -15.27
CA GLU A 312 20.04 -15.01 -16.31
C GLU A 312 19.38 -16.25 -15.73
N PHE A 313 18.06 -16.11 -15.48
CA PHE A 313 17.25 -17.25 -15.04
C PHE A 313 16.97 -18.19 -16.22
N GLU A 314 17.13 -19.49 -15.97
CA GLU A 314 16.81 -20.53 -16.93
C GLU A 314 15.77 -21.51 -16.40
N PRO A 315 14.87 -22.03 -17.25
CA PRO A 315 13.97 -23.11 -16.87
C PRO A 315 14.75 -24.35 -16.37
N GLY A 316 14.28 -24.96 -15.29
CA GLY A 316 14.97 -26.06 -14.62
C GLY A 316 15.88 -25.61 -13.47
N GLY A 317 16.33 -24.35 -13.45
CA GLY A 317 17.06 -23.77 -12.32
C GLY A 317 16.17 -23.65 -11.09
N GLN A 318 16.80 -23.38 -9.94
CA GLN A 318 16.11 -23.20 -8.66
C GLN A 318 16.26 -21.78 -8.16
N VAL A 319 15.19 -21.22 -7.63
CA VAL A 319 15.16 -19.90 -6.99
C VAL A 319 14.79 -20.03 -5.52
N LEU A 320 15.55 -19.34 -4.67
CA LEU A 320 15.23 -19.23 -3.25
C LEU A 320 14.26 -18.08 -3.03
N SER A 321 13.09 -18.39 -2.47
CA SER A 321 12.12 -17.37 -2.09
C SER A 321 11.44 -17.74 -0.78
N ARG A 322 11.40 -16.81 0.17
CA ARG A 322 10.84 -17.02 1.52
C ARG A 322 11.43 -18.25 2.26
N GLY A 323 12.70 -18.57 2.02
CA GLY A 323 13.36 -19.70 2.64
C GLY A 323 13.11 -21.05 1.97
N GLU A 324 12.36 -21.11 0.86
CA GLU A 324 12.10 -22.34 0.11
C GLU A 324 12.74 -22.28 -1.28
N TRP A 325 13.40 -23.35 -1.70
CA TRP A 325 13.94 -23.52 -3.04
C TRP A 325 12.84 -24.03 -3.98
N LEU A 326 12.57 -23.28 -5.04
CA LEU A 326 11.51 -23.54 -6.01
C LEU A 326 12.10 -23.68 -7.40
N THR A 327 11.74 -24.74 -8.11
CA THR A 327 12.20 -24.99 -9.50
C THR A 327 11.53 -24.03 -10.47
N ILE A 328 12.29 -23.42 -11.35
CA ILE A 328 11.78 -22.56 -12.42
C ILE A 328 11.14 -23.42 -13.51
N LEU A 329 9.86 -23.26 -13.69
CA LEU A 329 9.12 -23.90 -14.79
C LEU A 329 9.21 -23.08 -16.08
N ARG A 330 9.16 -21.76 -15.94
CA ARG A 330 9.17 -20.83 -17.08
C ARG A 330 9.73 -19.48 -16.67
N VAL A 331 10.43 -18.82 -17.61
CA VAL A 331 10.89 -17.44 -17.48
C VAL A 331 10.07 -16.55 -18.41
N ASN A 332 9.39 -15.57 -17.83
CA ASN A 332 8.61 -14.58 -18.57
C ASN A 332 9.46 -13.32 -18.77
N ARG A 333 9.59 -12.87 -20.01
CA ARG A 333 10.37 -11.69 -20.37
C ARG A 333 9.43 -10.61 -20.93
N SER A 334 9.72 -9.36 -20.61
CA SER A 334 9.06 -8.18 -21.17
C SER A 334 10.11 -7.17 -21.58
N LYS A 335 10.09 -6.74 -22.83
CA LYS A 335 11.10 -5.84 -23.41
C LYS A 335 12.56 -6.31 -23.24
N GLY A 336 12.79 -7.63 -23.32
CA GLY A 336 14.12 -8.23 -23.14
C GLY A 336 14.50 -8.52 -21.68
N GLU A 337 13.89 -7.88 -20.70
CA GLU A 337 14.16 -8.11 -19.27
C GLU A 337 13.26 -9.20 -18.69
N VAL A 338 13.75 -9.92 -17.67
CA VAL A 338 12.95 -10.90 -16.95
C VAL A 338 11.89 -10.18 -16.11
N SER A 339 10.63 -10.39 -16.44
CA SER A 339 9.50 -9.82 -15.72
C SER A 339 9.05 -10.69 -14.54
N SER A 340 9.10 -12.00 -14.70
CA SER A 340 8.77 -12.98 -13.64
C SER A 340 9.27 -14.36 -14.01
N VAL A 341 9.46 -15.21 -13.03
CA VAL A 341 9.64 -16.65 -13.19
C VAL A 341 8.40 -17.39 -12.69
N GLU A 342 8.01 -18.44 -13.38
CA GLU A 342 6.89 -19.29 -13.00
C GLU A 342 7.43 -20.50 -12.26
N THR A 343 6.92 -20.76 -11.05
CA THR A 343 7.37 -21.84 -10.15
C THR A 343 6.17 -22.59 -9.60
N PRO A 344 6.33 -23.79 -9.06
CA PRO A 344 5.30 -24.40 -8.21
C PRO A 344 4.95 -23.50 -7.03
N GLY A 345 3.77 -23.69 -6.45
CA GLY A 345 3.38 -23.01 -5.22
C GLY A 345 4.27 -23.38 -4.04
N TYR A 346 4.32 -22.53 -3.01
CA TYR A 346 5.05 -22.84 -1.78
C TYR A 346 4.42 -24.05 -1.09
N ARG A 347 5.25 -25.01 -0.67
CA ARG A 347 4.79 -26.23 0.02
C ARG A 347 4.08 -25.91 1.32
N PHE A 348 4.56 -24.93 2.08
CA PHE A 348 3.96 -24.52 3.35
C PHE A 348 2.55 -23.91 3.22
N LEU A 349 2.13 -23.49 1.99
CA LEU A 349 0.77 -22.99 1.73
C LEU A 349 -0.20 -24.10 1.26
N GLY A 350 0.28 -25.33 1.03
CA GLY A 350 -0.55 -26.42 0.53
C GLY A 350 -1.17 -26.19 -0.86
N TYR A 351 -0.66 -25.21 -1.60
CA TYR A 351 -1.16 -24.84 -2.92
C TYR A 351 -0.45 -25.66 -4.01
N SER A 352 -1.20 -26.45 -4.75
CA SER A 352 -0.68 -27.34 -5.81
C SER A 352 -0.53 -26.69 -7.19
N GLY A 353 -0.89 -25.41 -7.33
CA GLY A 353 -0.80 -24.68 -8.59
C GLY A 353 0.57 -24.07 -8.86
N THR A 354 0.69 -23.37 -9.98
CA THR A 354 1.87 -22.58 -10.32
C THR A 354 1.69 -21.13 -9.87
N MET A 355 2.78 -20.49 -9.48
CA MET A 355 2.78 -19.07 -9.13
C MET A 355 3.85 -18.30 -9.90
N LYS A 356 3.64 -16.99 -10.04
CA LYS A 356 4.60 -16.08 -10.65
C LYS A 356 5.37 -15.35 -9.59
N LEU A 357 6.69 -15.49 -9.60
CA LEU A 357 7.61 -14.75 -8.75
C LEU A 357 8.28 -13.66 -9.58
N THR A 358 8.20 -12.44 -9.10
CA THR A 358 8.99 -11.33 -9.65
C THR A 358 10.43 -11.41 -9.15
N PRO A 359 11.42 -10.93 -9.93
CA PRO A 359 12.84 -11.03 -9.55
C PRO A 359 13.17 -10.47 -8.15
N ASP A 360 12.43 -9.45 -7.70
CA ASP A 360 12.58 -8.84 -6.38
C ASP A 360 12.21 -9.75 -5.20
N ARG A 361 11.52 -10.86 -5.46
CA ARG A 361 11.17 -11.87 -4.44
C ARG A 361 12.15 -13.03 -4.38
N ILE A 362 13.14 -13.04 -5.25
CA ILE A 362 14.15 -14.08 -5.34
C ILE A 362 15.38 -13.60 -4.56
N THR A 363 15.79 -14.37 -3.57
CA THR A 363 16.96 -14.06 -2.73
C THR A 363 18.22 -14.76 -3.20
N ASP A 364 18.09 -15.89 -3.90
CA ASP A 364 19.22 -16.64 -4.44
C ASP A 364 18.78 -17.49 -5.64
N TYR A 365 19.75 -17.91 -6.48
CA TYR A 365 19.52 -18.68 -7.70
C TYR A 365 20.59 -19.73 -7.90
N LYS A 366 20.17 -20.94 -8.26
CA LYS A 366 21.03 -22.03 -8.73
C LYS A 366 20.74 -22.33 -10.19
N ALA A 367 21.79 -22.26 -11.01
CA ALA A 367 21.66 -22.61 -12.44
C ALA A 367 21.32 -24.10 -12.59
N PRO A 368 20.52 -24.48 -13.58
CA PRO A 368 20.17 -25.88 -13.82
C PRO A 368 21.36 -26.63 -14.45
N THR A 369 21.43 -27.90 -14.18
CA THR A 369 22.26 -28.81 -14.99
C THR A 369 21.69 -28.92 -16.41
N ALA A 370 22.51 -29.36 -17.37
CA ALA A 370 22.05 -29.52 -18.77
C ALA A 370 20.86 -30.47 -18.89
N GLU A 371 20.80 -31.48 -18.03
CA GLU A 371 19.71 -32.45 -17.98
C GLU A 371 18.41 -31.84 -17.41
N GLU A 372 18.51 -31.11 -16.30
CA GLU A 372 17.38 -30.39 -15.69
C GLU A 372 16.80 -29.34 -16.63
N ALA A 373 17.67 -28.59 -17.32
CA ALA A 373 17.24 -27.60 -18.33
C ALA A 373 16.51 -28.26 -19.51
N SER A 374 17.00 -29.42 -19.97
CA SER A 374 16.35 -30.18 -21.04
C SER A 374 14.98 -30.72 -20.61
N ASN A 375 14.88 -31.28 -19.41
CA ASN A 375 13.65 -31.82 -18.87
C ASN A 375 12.62 -30.72 -18.63
N ALA A 376 13.05 -29.58 -18.09
CA ALA A 376 12.18 -28.41 -17.90
C ALA A 376 11.67 -27.83 -19.24
N LYS A 377 12.51 -27.77 -20.28
CA LYS A 377 12.09 -27.37 -21.62
C LYS A 377 11.07 -28.34 -22.22
N LYS A 378 11.23 -29.64 -22.01
CA LYS A 378 10.25 -30.66 -22.45
C LYS A 378 8.92 -30.51 -21.70
N ALA A 379 8.96 -30.35 -20.37
CA ALA A 379 7.78 -30.17 -19.54
C ALA A 379 7.04 -28.84 -19.81
N ALA A 380 7.79 -27.80 -20.16
CA ALA A 380 7.21 -26.49 -20.51
C ALA A 380 6.65 -26.43 -21.93
N LYS A 381 6.88 -27.45 -22.77
CA LYS A 381 6.38 -27.50 -24.14
C LYS A 381 4.87 -27.69 -24.11
N ARG A 382 4.15 -26.58 -24.28
CA ARG A 382 2.68 -26.64 -24.34
C ARG A 382 2.24 -27.42 -25.58
N PRO A 383 1.15 -28.18 -25.48
CA PRO A 383 0.58 -28.86 -26.65
C PRO A 383 0.31 -27.86 -27.77
N PRO A 384 0.42 -28.26 -29.06
CA PRO A 384 0.11 -27.37 -30.15
C PRO A 384 -1.34 -26.94 -30.15
N ILE A 385 -1.62 -25.76 -30.71
CA ILE A 385 -2.99 -25.29 -30.91
C ILE A 385 -3.49 -25.97 -32.16
N VAL A 386 -4.66 -26.57 -32.11
CA VAL A 386 -5.30 -27.24 -33.26
C VAL A 386 -6.71 -26.68 -33.46
N ASN A 387 -7.25 -26.90 -34.68
CA ASN A 387 -8.65 -26.66 -34.95
C ASN A 387 -9.48 -27.72 -34.24
N TYR A 388 -10.58 -27.32 -33.63
CA TYR A 388 -11.47 -28.24 -32.94
C TYR A 388 -12.64 -28.62 -33.90
N PRO A 389 -12.77 -29.88 -34.28
CA PRO A 389 -13.86 -30.34 -35.13
C PRO A 389 -15.11 -30.76 -34.37
N GLY A 390 -15.24 -30.39 -33.08
CA GLY A 390 -16.33 -30.85 -32.22
C GLY A 390 -17.70 -30.28 -32.62
N GLU A 391 -18.75 -31.05 -32.35
CA GLU A 391 -20.12 -30.59 -32.55
C GLU A 391 -20.50 -29.47 -31.59
N GLY A 392 -21.31 -28.53 -32.07
CA GLY A 392 -21.83 -27.41 -31.27
C GLY A 392 -20.91 -26.20 -31.17
N PHE A 393 -19.78 -26.18 -31.88
CA PHE A 393 -18.85 -25.06 -31.95
C PHE A 393 -18.75 -24.51 -33.36
N ARG A 394 -18.71 -23.19 -33.45
CA ARG A 394 -18.45 -22.51 -34.72
C ARG A 394 -16.96 -22.23 -34.83
N GLU A 395 -16.33 -22.81 -35.86
CA GLU A 395 -14.95 -22.48 -36.18
C GLU A 395 -14.88 -21.13 -36.91
N MET A 396 -13.88 -20.33 -36.57
CA MET A 396 -13.67 -19.02 -37.19
C MET A 396 -12.20 -18.67 -37.16
N THR A 397 -11.71 -18.10 -38.25
CA THR A 397 -10.36 -17.58 -38.27
C THR A 397 -10.23 -16.30 -37.46
N LYS A 398 -9.02 -15.95 -37.05
CA LYS A 398 -8.74 -14.71 -36.36
C LYS A 398 -9.11 -13.47 -37.18
N ALA A 399 -8.93 -13.54 -38.49
CA ALA A 399 -9.31 -12.49 -39.42
C ALA A 399 -10.82 -12.30 -39.52
N GLU A 400 -11.59 -13.39 -39.56
CA GLU A 400 -13.05 -13.34 -39.51
C GLU A 400 -13.55 -12.84 -38.17
N TRP A 401 -12.96 -13.31 -37.06
CA TRP A 401 -13.30 -12.81 -35.72
C TRP A 401 -13.04 -11.30 -35.59
N ALA A 402 -11.92 -10.80 -36.15
CA ALA A 402 -11.60 -9.37 -36.09
C ALA A 402 -12.65 -8.49 -36.79
N LYS A 403 -13.28 -9.01 -37.86
CA LYS A 403 -14.28 -8.31 -38.67
C LYS A 403 -15.67 -8.26 -38.03
N LEU A 404 -15.94 -9.09 -37.01
CA LEU A 404 -17.26 -9.12 -36.37
C LEU A 404 -17.53 -7.85 -35.55
N PRO A 405 -18.78 -7.40 -35.47
CA PRO A 405 -19.19 -6.27 -34.64
C PRO A 405 -18.84 -6.49 -33.16
N ALA A 406 -18.64 -5.40 -32.43
CA ALA A 406 -18.24 -5.45 -31.02
C ALA A 406 -19.30 -6.09 -30.13
N ASP A 407 -20.57 -5.85 -30.40
CA ASP A 407 -21.73 -6.44 -29.75
C ASP A 407 -21.83 -7.96 -29.93
N TYR A 408 -21.34 -8.50 -31.02
CA TYR A 408 -21.26 -9.95 -31.23
C TYR A 408 -20.11 -10.60 -30.43
N LYS A 409 -19.00 -9.89 -30.18
CA LYS A 409 -17.81 -10.40 -29.49
C LYS A 409 -17.95 -10.51 -27.99
N GLY A 410 -19.03 -9.94 -27.43
CA GLY A 410 -19.22 -9.82 -25.99
C GLY A 410 -18.27 -8.85 -25.29
N VAL A 411 -18.59 -8.51 -24.05
CA VAL A 411 -17.92 -7.44 -23.28
C VAL A 411 -16.42 -7.64 -23.09
N ARG A 412 -15.88 -8.79 -23.31
CA ARG A 412 -14.44 -9.04 -23.05
C ARG A 412 -13.65 -9.62 -24.20
N GLY A 413 -14.25 -10.11 -25.27
CA GLY A 413 -13.53 -10.62 -26.46
C GLY A 413 -12.28 -11.48 -26.19
N ALA A 414 -12.12 -11.97 -24.95
CA ALA A 414 -10.93 -12.67 -24.52
C ALA A 414 -11.04 -14.13 -24.93
N ALA A 415 -10.12 -14.53 -25.81
CA ALA A 415 -9.96 -15.94 -26.14
C ALA A 415 -9.29 -16.64 -24.97
N GLU A 416 -9.99 -17.56 -24.34
CA GLU A 416 -9.41 -18.50 -23.40
C GLU A 416 -8.75 -19.67 -24.14
N THR A 417 -7.61 -20.15 -23.62
CA THR A 417 -6.95 -21.33 -24.15
C THR A 417 -7.30 -22.52 -23.30
N GLU A 418 -8.05 -23.45 -23.86
CA GLU A 418 -8.43 -24.70 -23.23
C GLU A 418 -7.49 -25.83 -23.69
N THR A 419 -7.12 -26.72 -22.80
CA THR A 419 -6.27 -27.88 -23.11
C THR A 419 -7.14 -29.13 -23.09
N HIS A 420 -7.13 -29.87 -24.17
CA HIS A 420 -7.81 -31.13 -24.30
C HIS A 420 -6.82 -32.23 -24.72
N GLY A 421 -6.45 -33.10 -23.81
CA GLY A 421 -5.43 -34.09 -24.04
C GLY A 421 -4.07 -33.47 -24.41
N ALA A 422 -3.54 -33.85 -25.57
CA ALA A 422 -2.27 -33.33 -26.08
C ALA A 422 -2.36 -32.01 -26.87
N TYR A 423 -3.56 -31.42 -26.97
CA TYR A 423 -3.82 -30.24 -27.82
C TYR A 423 -4.43 -29.09 -27.01
N ARG A 424 -4.29 -27.89 -27.58
CA ARG A 424 -4.89 -26.68 -27.01
C ARG A 424 -5.79 -26.01 -28.03
N PHE A 425 -6.93 -25.50 -27.55
CA PHE A 425 -7.89 -24.75 -28.32
C PHE A 425 -8.00 -23.33 -27.79
N ARG A 426 -8.33 -22.40 -28.67
CA ARG A 426 -8.78 -21.07 -28.25
C ARG A 426 -10.29 -21.03 -28.30
N ARG A 427 -10.89 -20.75 -27.16
CA ARG A 427 -12.33 -20.64 -26.99
C ARG A 427 -12.70 -19.19 -26.74
N CYS A 428 -13.65 -18.67 -27.48
CA CYS A 428 -14.26 -17.36 -27.24
C CYS A 428 -15.75 -17.55 -27.02
N MET A 429 -16.27 -16.90 -25.98
CA MET A 429 -17.72 -16.83 -25.73
C MET A 429 -18.24 -15.53 -26.29
N THR A 430 -19.26 -15.58 -27.12
CA THR A 430 -19.98 -14.40 -27.60
C THR A 430 -21.01 -13.97 -26.57
N HIS A 431 -21.21 -12.66 -26.45
CA HIS A 431 -22.21 -12.09 -25.55
C HIS A 431 -23.53 -11.97 -26.29
N GLY A 432 -24.51 -12.68 -25.85
CA GLY A 432 -25.88 -12.64 -26.35
C GLY A 432 -26.66 -13.78 -25.69
N CYS A 433 -27.97 -13.73 -25.71
CA CYS A 433 -28.84 -14.72 -25.09
C CYS A 433 -28.63 -16.16 -25.63
N THR A 434 -27.79 -16.33 -26.62
CA THR A 434 -27.32 -17.62 -27.17
C THR A 434 -25.82 -17.69 -26.98
N LEU A 435 -25.38 -18.52 -26.05
CA LEU A 435 -23.96 -18.88 -25.85
C LEU A 435 -23.51 -19.71 -27.09
N VAL A 436 -22.93 -19.03 -28.07
CA VAL A 436 -22.25 -19.71 -29.18
C VAL A 436 -20.78 -19.80 -28.82
N ASN A 437 -20.31 -21.01 -28.57
CA ASN A 437 -18.89 -21.25 -28.43
C ASN A 437 -18.20 -21.11 -29.78
N VAL A 438 -17.27 -20.16 -29.91
CA VAL A 438 -16.49 -19.95 -31.13
C VAL A 438 -15.05 -20.34 -30.83
N TYR A 439 -14.50 -21.24 -31.64
CA TYR A 439 -13.08 -21.56 -31.63
C TYR A 439 -12.38 -20.68 -32.65
N ILE A 440 -11.44 -19.87 -32.19
CA ILE A 440 -10.60 -19.08 -33.08
C ILE A 440 -9.37 -19.90 -33.42
N THR A 441 -9.25 -20.23 -34.66
CA THR A 441 -8.09 -20.89 -35.21
C THR A 441 -7.18 -19.87 -35.87
N ASP A 442 -6.03 -19.61 -35.27
CA ASP A 442 -5.00 -18.87 -35.93
C ASP A 442 -3.69 -19.64 -35.85
N MET A 443 -3.14 -19.95 -37.01
CA MET A 443 -1.76 -20.36 -37.26
C MET A 443 -1.29 -21.71 -36.72
N LYS A 444 -0.70 -22.51 -37.61
CA LYS A 444 -0.07 -23.80 -37.35
C LYS A 444 -0.94 -24.76 -36.58
N THR A 445 -2.08 -25.05 -37.10
CA THR A 445 -2.94 -26.13 -36.65
C THR A 445 -2.40 -27.45 -37.11
N VAL A 446 -2.23 -28.36 -36.18
CA VAL A 446 -2.01 -29.78 -36.51
C VAL A 446 -3.40 -30.41 -36.52
N GLU A 447 -3.73 -31.14 -37.60
CA GLU A 447 -4.96 -31.92 -37.63
C GLU A 447 -4.96 -32.89 -36.46
N ILE A 448 -6.12 -33.01 -35.77
CA ILE A 448 -6.27 -33.97 -34.68
C ILE A 448 -6.23 -35.36 -35.32
N PRO A 449 -5.33 -36.24 -34.91
CA PRO A 449 -5.40 -37.64 -35.38
C PRO A 449 -6.74 -38.22 -34.93
N LYS A 450 -7.43 -38.85 -35.87
CA LYS A 450 -8.70 -39.53 -35.60
C LYS A 450 -8.53 -40.68 -34.62
#